data_a8f4a22c710b5472e6ff35e898e5104a
#
_entry.id   a8f4a22c710b5472e6ff35e898e5104a
#
_cell.length_a   1.000
_cell.length_b   1.000
_cell.length_c   1.000
_cell.angle_alpha   90.00
_cell.angle_beta   90.00
_cell.angle_gamma   90.00
#
_symmetry.space_group_name_H-M   'P 1'
#
loop_
_entity.id
_entity.type
_entity.pdbx_description
1 polymer ?
#
loop_
_entity_poly.entity_id
_entity_poly.type
_entity_poly.pdbx_seq_one_letter_code
_entity_poly.pdbx_strand_id
1 'polypeptide(L)'
;NKESAVIAAKAGADRIEFCADFHLGGTTPDLEDFQSLKKEIDVPIYVMIRPRGGNFFYSDEGFSLMKHQLQNFYNAGADGFVFGILDQNDEVNEEQCKELVQFAKGKPCTFHRAFDRTKNLEKSLERLINCGFSTVLTSGGKSNVEEGKEMLQKLVEISAGRIDILCGGGLRSSNLVEIKNFTH
;
A
#
# COMPACT_ATOMS: atom_id res chain seq x y z
N ASN A 1 11.65 -9.30 -1.45
CA ASN A 1 11.92 -10.49 -2.25
C ASN A 1 11.24 -11.72 -1.62
N LYS A 2 11.19 -12.84 -2.34
CA LYS A 2 10.51 -14.07 -1.93
C LYS A 2 11.05 -14.63 -0.59
N GLU A 3 12.36 -14.70 -0.43
CA GLU A 3 13.00 -15.23 0.79
C GLU A 3 12.57 -14.44 2.04
N SER A 4 12.60 -13.11 1.98
CA SER A 4 12.15 -12.26 3.09
C SER A 4 10.67 -12.45 3.40
N ALA A 5 9.83 -12.67 2.38
CA ALA A 5 8.39 -12.95 2.55
C ALA A 5 8.15 -14.27 3.30
N VAL A 6 8.89 -15.32 2.93
CA VAL A 6 8.83 -16.63 3.62
C VAL A 6 9.27 -16.53 5.08
N ILE A 7 10.36 -15.79 5.35
CA ILE A 7 10.84 -15.57 6.72
C ILE A 7 9.78 -14.82 7.53
N ALA A 8 9.18 -13.75 6.98
CA ALA A 8 8.16 -13.00 7.67
C ALA A 8 6.90 -13.84 7.97
N ALA A 9 6.44 -14.64 7.01
CA ALA A 9 5.31 -15.54 7.19
C ALA A 9 5.58 -16.57 8.30
N LYS A 10 6.77 -17.19 8.31
CA LYS A 10 7.20 -18.13 9.37
C LYS A 10 7.34 -17.46 10.74
N ALA A 11 7.65 -16.17 10.78
CA ALA A 11 7.72 -15.37 12.00
C ALA A 11 6.35 -14.92 12.53
N GLY A 12 5.25 -15.26 11.84
CA GLY A 12 3.89 -14.97 12.28
C GLY A 12 3.31 -13.67 11.73
N ALA A 13 3.77 -13.23 10.56
CA ALA A 13 3.09 -12.12 9.88
C ALA A 13 1.68 -12.52 9.45
N ASP A 14 0.69 -11.66 9.72
CA ASP A 14 -0.71 -11.89 9.33
C ASP A 14 -0.96 -11.64 7.85
N ARG A 15 -0.08 -10.90 7.17
CA ARG A 15 -0.16 -10.52 5.76
C ARG A 15 1.22 -10.17 5.22
N ILE A 16 1.45 -10.46 3.95
CA ILE A 16 2.65 -10.02 3.21
C ILE A 16 2.26 -9.01 2.13
N GLU A 17 2.91 -7.86 2.10
CA GLU A 17 2.88 -6.96 0.94
C GLU A 17 4.11 -7.25 0.07
N PHE A 18 3.87 -7.90 -1.06
CA PHE A 18 4.92 -8.42 -1.92
C PHE A 18 5.28 -7.44 -3.04
N CYS A 19 6.57 -7.07 -3.12
CA CYS A 19 7.09 -6.15 -4.12
C CYS A 19 8.50 -6.56 -4.57
N ALA A 20 8.90 -6.04 -5.74
CA ALA A 20 10.29 -6.02 -6.20
C ALA A 20 10.97 -4.68 -5.85
N ASP A 21 12.23 -4.51 -6.22
CA ASP A 21 13.00 -3.26 -6.22
C ASP A 21 12.81 -2.39 -4.96
N PHE A 22 13.03 -2.97 -3.79
CA PHE A 22 12.84 -2.27 -2.52
C PHE A 22 13.64 -0.94 -2.44
N HIS A 23 14.80 -0.88 -3.11
CA HIS A 23 15.62 0.33 -3.21
C HIS A 23 14.94 1.47 -3.98
N LEU A 24 13.94 1.17 -4.82
CA LEU A 24 13.07 2.14 -5.51
C LEU A 24 11.78 2.45 -4.72
N GLY A 25 11.66 1.90 -3.52
CA GLY A 25 10.45 2.00 -2.70
C GLY A 25 9.37 0.96 -3.05
N GLY A 26 9.75 -0.12 -3.72
CA GLY A 26 8.88 -1.21 -4.16
C GLY A 26 8.25 -0.96 -5.53
N THR A 27 8.36 -1.96 -6.42
CA THR A 27 7.71 -2.01 -7.74
C THR A 27 6.89 -3.29 -7.86
N THR A 28 6.15 -3.43 -8.96
CA THR A 28 5.41 -4.67 -9.27
C THR A 28 6.40 -5.84 -9.34
N PRO A 29 6.18 -6.93 -8.60
CA PRO A 29 7.06 -8.09 -8.62
C PRO A 29 6.86 -8.92 -9.89
N ASP A 30 7.75 -9.90 -10.09
CA ASP A 30 7.58 -10.89 -11.13
C ASP A 30 6.40 -11.84 -10.80
N LEU A 31 5.65 -12.24 -11.83
CA LEU A 31 4.48 -13.11 -11.67
C LEU A 31 4.88 -14.54 -11.27
N GLU A 32 6.00 -15.05 -11.78
CA GLU A 32 6.50 -16.39 -11.45
C GLU A 32 6.96 -16.44 -9.99
N ASP A 33 7.65 -15.38 -9.51
CA ASP A 33 8.05 -15.24 -8.12
C ASP A 33 6.82 -15.23 -7.19
N PHE A 34 5.76 -14.49 -7.55
CA PHE A 34 4.52 -14.48 -6.80
C PHE A 34 3.87 -15.87 -6.77
N GLN A 35 3.74 -16.54 -7.92
CA GLN A 35 3.14 -17.87 -8.00
C GLN A 35 3.93 -18.91 -7.20
N SER A 36 5.26 -18.79 -7.19
CA SER A 36 6.13 -19.61 -6.38
C SER A 36 5.96 -19.35 -4.89
N LEU A 37 5.89 -18.07 -4.47
CA LEU A 37 5.64 -17.67 -3.10
C LEU A 37 4.27 -18.16 -2.59
N LYS A 38 3.23 -18.02 -3.42
CA LYS A 38 1.86 -18.44 -3.09
C LYS A 38 1.73 -19.94 -2.77
N LYS A 39 2.64 -20.78 -3.30
CA LYS A 39 2.71 -22.22 -2.99
C LYS A 39 3.45 -22.52 -1.69
N GLU A 40 4.21 -21.57 -1.17
CA GLU A 40 5.15 -21.77 -0.06
C GLU A 40 4.64 -21.23 1.28
N ILE A 41 3.70 -20.26 1.23
CA ILE A 41 3.13 -19.64 2.44
C ILE A 41 1.60 -19.60 2.36
N ASP A 42 0.94 -19.72 3.52
CA ASP A 42 -0.52 -19.73 3.64
C ASP A 42 -1.11 -18.36 4.03
N VAL A 43 -0.25 -17.39 4.40
CA VAL A 43 -0.73 -16.05 4.77
C VAL A 43 -1.13 -15.24 3.54
N PRO A 44 -2.11 -14.33 3.65
CA PRO A 44 -2.54 -13.48 2.55
C PRO A 44 -1.39 -12.67 1.92
N ILE A 45 -1.33 -12.66 0.58
CA ILE A 45 -0.33 -11.92 -0.18
C ILE A 45 -1.00 -10.80 -0.94
N TYR A 46 -0.70 -9.55 -0.56
CA TYR A 46 -1.09 -8.34 -1.30
C TYR A 46 0.06 -7.95 -2.24
N VAL A 47 -0.27 -7.71 -3.51
CA VAL A 47 0.75 -7.48 -4.54
C VAL A 47 0.86 -6.00 -4.87
N MET A 48 2.09 -5.49 -4.87
CA MET A 48 2.39 -4.13 -5.33
C MET A 48 2.11 -4.00 -6.84
N ILE A 49 1.27 -3.04 -7.20
CA ILE A 49 1.02 -2.63 -8.58
C ILE A 49 1.61 -1.24 -8.79
N ARG A 50 2.88 -1.21 -9.15
CA ARG A 50 3.67 -0.01 -9.38
C ARG A 50 4.73 -0.31 -10.46
N PRO A 51 4.45 0.00 -11.74
CA PRO A 51 5.29 -0.42 -12.87
C PRO A 51 6.72 0.14 -12.85
N ARG A 52 6.94 1.25 -12.14
CA ARG A 52 8.23 1.94 -12.08
C ARG A 52 8.46 2.67 -10.76
N GLY A 53 9.71 2.92 -10.44
CA GLY A 53 10.11 3.87 -9.39
C GLY A 53 9.82 5.34 -9.77
N GLY A 54 10.21 6.27 -8.89
CA GLY A 54 10.03 7.71 -9.08
C GLY A 54 8.67 8.21 -8.59
N ASN A 55 8.08 9.19 -9.31
CA ASN A 55 6.80 9.81 -8.95
C ASN A 55 5.62 8.83 -9.11
N PHE A 56 4.44 9.27 -8.66
CA PHE A 56 3.21 8.47 -8.66
C PHE A 56 2.16 8.98 -9.65
N PHE A 57 2.59 9.84 -10.58
CA PHE A 57 1.79 10.29 -11.72
C PHE A 57 2.05 9.37 -12.91
N TYR A 58 1.01 8.82 -13.51
CA TYR A 58 1.12 7.87 -14.63
C TYR A 58 0.41 8.42 -15.86
N SER A 59 1.03 8.21 -17.04
CA SER A 59 0.37 8.43 -18.33
C SER A 59 -0.72 7.38 -18.57
N ASP A 60 -1.51 7.55 -19.62
CA ASP A 60 -2.55 6.59 -19.99
C ASP A 60 -1.97 5.20 -20.28
N GLU A 61 -0.78 5.12 -20.90
CA GLU A 61 -0.08 3.85 -21.13
C GLU A 61 0.38 3.24 -19.81
N GLY A 62 0.94 4.07 -18.89
CA GLY A 62 1.37 3.61 -17.57
C GLY A 62 0.19 3.11 -16.73
N PHE A 63 -0.93 3.79 -16.78
CA PHE A 63 -2.16 3.37 -16.11
C PHE A 63 -2.75 2.10 -16.74
N SER A 64 -2.74 1.98 -18.07
CA SER A 64 -3.16 0.76 -18.76
C SER A 64 -2.28 -0.44 -18.38
N LEU A 65 -0.97 -0.23 -18.21
CA LEU A 65 -0.06 -1.26 -17.72
C LEU A 65 -0.41 -1.67 -16.27
N MET A 66 -0.74 -0.73 -15.40
CA MET A 66 -1.18 -1.05 -14.02
C MET A 66 -2.43 -1.93 -14.03
N LYS A 67 -3.43 -1.62 -14.86
CA LYS A 67 -4.64 -2.46 -15.00
C LYS A 67 -4.32 -3.87 -15.49
N HIS A 68 -3.44 -3.97 -16.48
CA HIS A 68 -3.01 -5.28 -17.01
C HIS A 68 -2.27 -6.11 -15.94
N GLN A 69 -1.33 -5.49 -15.23
CA GLN A 69 -0.61 -6.16 -14.14
C GLN A 69 -1.57 -6.62 -13.04
N LEU A 70 -2.47 -5.74 -12.58
CA LEU A 70 -3.46 -6.10 -11.57
C LEU A 70 -4.30 -7.30 -12.00
N GLN A 71 -4.78 -7.32 -13.25
CA GLN A 71 -5.58 -8.44 -13.76
C GLN A 71 -4.79 -9.76 -13.79
N ASN A 72 -3.49 -9.71 -14.14
CA ASN A 72 -2.63 -10.89 -14.14
C ASN A 72 -2.47 -11.48 -12.73
N PHE A 73 -2.19 -10.63 -11.74
CA PHE A 73 -2.08 -11.08 -10.35
C PHE A 73 -3.43 -11.49 -9.75
N TYR A 74 -4.52 -10.84 -10.14
CA TYR A 74 -5.87 -11.28 -9.75
C TYR A 74 -6.14 -12.71 -10.23
N ASN A 75 -5.84 -13.01 -11.50
CA ASN A 75 -6.00 -14.34 -12.08
C ASN A 75 -5.05 -15.37 -11.44
N ALA A 76 -3.88 -14.95 -10.98
CA ALA A 76 -2.92 -15.80 -10.26
C ALA A 76 -3.29 -16.00 -8.77
N GLY A 77 -4.37 -15.39 -8.29
CA GLY A 77 -4.89 -15.61 -6.94
C GLY A 77 -4.30 -14.68 -5.87
N ALA A 78 -3.92 -13.44 -6.22
CA ALA A 78 -3.57 -12.43 -5.23
C ALA A 78 -4.73 -12.20 -4.24
N ASP A 79 -4.41 -12.01 -2.97
CA ASP A 79 -5.41 -11.81 -1.91
C ASP A 79 -5.81 -10.34 -1.76
N GLY A 80 -4.96 -9.42 -2.23
CA GLY A 80 -5.19 -7.98 -2.26
C GLY A 80 -4.14 -7.27 -3.10
N PHE A 81 -4.24 -5.95 -3.18
CA PHE A 81 -3.37 -5.13 -4.00
C PHE A 81 -2.87 -3.89 -3.26
N VAL A 82 -1.66 -3.43 -3.60
CA VAL A 82 -1.03 -2.24 -3.04
C VAL A 82 -0.67 -1.30 -4.19
N PHE A 83 -1.25 -0.11 -4.23
CA PHE A 83 -0.95 0.89 -5.26
C PHE A 83 -1.25 2.30 -4.76
N GLY A 84 -0.91 3.31 -5.57
CA GLY A 84 -1.26 4.69 -5.28
C GLY A 84 -0.94 5.57 -6.48
N ILE A 85 -1.90 6.41 -6.85
CA ILE A 85 -1.83 7.29 -8.01
C ILE A 85 -2.09 8.71 -7.56
N LEU A 86 -1.16 9.59 -7.91
CA LEU A 86 -1.30 11.04 -7.70
C LEU A 86 -1.46 11.75 -9.05
N ASP A 87 -2.02 12.92 -9.01
CA ASP A 87 -2.07 13.84 -10.14
C ASP A 87 -0.79 14.70 -10.23
N GLN A 88 -0.75 15.62 -11.18
CA GLN A 88 0.37 16.54 -11.40
C GLN A 88 0.60 17.53 -10.24
N ASN A 89 -0.37 17.66 -9.32
CA ASN A 89 -0.30 18.55 -8.16
C ASN A 89 0.05 17.83 -6.86
N ASP A 90 0.44 16.54 -6.95
CA ASP A 90 0.63 15.65 -5.80
C ASP A 90 -0.67 15.45 -4.97
N GLU A 91 -1.84 15.49 -5.61
CA GLU A 91 -3.12 15.15 -5.00
C GLU A 91 -3.55 13.74 -5.44
N VAL A 92 -4.40 13.06 -4.63
CA VAL A 92 -4.92 11.73 -5.00
C VAL A 92 -5.72 11.83 -6.31
N ASN A 93 -5.33 11.05 -7.32
CA ASN A 93 -6.09 10.91 -8.56
C ASN A 93 -7.27 9.96 -8.33
N GLU A 94 -8.40 10.54 -7.89
CA GLU A 94 -9.57 9.76 -7.49
C GLU A 94 -10.15 8.92 -8.63
N GLU A 95 -10.12 9.42 -9.86
CA GLU A 95 -10.67 8.72 -11.03
C GLU A 95 -9.92 7.41 -11.29
N GLN A 96 -8.61 7.50 -11.47
CA GLN A 96 -7.76 6.31 -11.70
C GLN A 96 -7.73 5.38 -10.48
N CYS A 97 -7.73 5.92 -9.25
CA CYS A 97 -7.79 5.13 -8.04
C CYS A 97 -9.09 4.33 -7.92
N LYS A 98 -10.25 4.96 -8.16
CA LYS A 98 -11.56 4.27 -8.16
C LYS A 98 -11.62 3.18 -9.22
N GLU A 99 -11.11 3.46 -10.42
CA GLU A 99 -11.07 2.47 -11.50
C GLU A 99 -10.24 1.25 -11.10
N LEU A 100 -9.02 1.41 -10.54
CA LEU A 100 -8.21 0.28 -10.09
C LEU A 100 -8.85 -0.48 -8.91
N VAL A 101 -9.47 0.19 -7.96
CA VAL A 101 -10.21 -0.48 -6.88
C VAL A 101 -11.35 -1.34 -7.46
N GLN A 102 -12.06 -0.84 -8.47
CA GLN A 102 -13.09 -1.63 -9.17
C GLN A 102 -12.49 -2.83 -9.91
N PHE A 103 -11.32 -2.66 -10.55
CA PHE A 103 -10.59 -3.75 -11.20
C PHE A 103 -10.14 -4.84 -10.22
N ALA A 104 -9.97 -4.52 -8.94
CA ALA A 104 -9.65 -5.49 -7.90
C ALA A 104 -10.85 -6.41 -7.53
N LYS A 105 -12.06 -6.14 -8.04
CA LYS A 105 -13.26 -7.00 -7.94
C LYS A 105 -13.55 -7.46 -6.51
N GLY A 106 -13.50 -6.52 -5.57
CA GLY A 106 -13.77 -6.78 -4.15
C GLY A 106 -12.58 -7.28 -3.33
N LYS A 107 -11.40 -7.46 -3.94
CA LYS A 107 -10.17 -7.69 -3.17
C LYS A 107 -9.76 -6.41 -2.44
N PRO A 108 -9.26 -6.49 -1.19
CA PRO A 108 -8.83 -5.32 -0.44
C PRO A 108 -7.67 -4.61 -1.14
N CYS A 109 -7.70 -3.27 -1.07
CA CYS A 109 -6.69 -2.41 -1.69
C CYS A 109 -6.05 -1.52 -0.61
N THR A 110 -4.71 -1.50 -0.59
CA THR A 110 -3.91 -0.60 0.23
C THR A 110 -3.38 0.56 -0.64
N PHE A 111 -3.60 1.79 -0.20
CA PHE A 111 -2.90 2.93 -0.79
C PHE A 111 -1.52 3.06 -0.12
N HIS A 112 -0.46 2.95 -0.92
CA HIS A 112 0.92 2.96 -0.40
C HIS A 112 1.41 4.37 -0.03
N ARG A 113 2.68 4.50 0.34
CA ARG A 113 3.31 5.76 0.81
C ARG A 113 3.34 6.92 -0.20
N ALA A 114 2.72 6.82 -1.37
CA ALA A 114 2.37 8.00 -2.17
C ALA A 114 1.49 8.97 -1.36
N PHE A 115 0.72 8.47 -0.40
CA PHE A 115 -0.05 9.26 0.53
C PHE A 115 0.79 10.32 1.26
N ASP A 116 1.98 9.94 1.72
CA ASP A 116 2.92 10.85 2.43
C ASP A 116 3.45 12.00 1.55
N ARG A 117 3.21 11.96 0.23
CA ARG A 117 3.58 13.03 -0.73
C ARG A 117 2.47 14.05 -0.92
N THR A 118 1.24 13.74 -0.51
CA THR A 118 0.11 14.65 -0.70
C THR A 118 0.21 15.87 0.21
N LYS A 119 -0.30 17.01 -0.27
CA LYS A 119 -0.19 18.30 0.44
C LYS A 119 -1.04 18.37 1.70
N ASN A 120 -2.15 17.64 1.74
CA ASN A 120 -3.09 17.63 2.86
C ASN A 120 -3.55 16.20 3.13
N LEU A 121 -2.95 15.58 4.14
CA LEU A 121 -3.21 14.17 4.48
C LEU A 121 -4.66 13.91 4.90
N GLU A 122 -5.28 14.85 5.62
CA GLU A 122 -6.66 14.70 6.09
C GLU A 122 -7.65 14.67 4.91
N LYS A 123 -7.49 15.62 3.97
CA LYS A 123 -8.27 15.62 2.72
C LYS A 123 -8.01 14.37 1.88
N SER A 124 -6.75 13.97 1.78
CA SER A 124 -6.37 12.78 1.02
C SER A 124 -6.95 11.52 1.63
N LEU A 125 -7.02 11.42 2.97
CA LEU A 125 -7.65 10.30 3.64
C LEU A 125 -9.14 10.17 3.27
N GLU A 126 -9.90 11.26 3.28
CA GLU A 126 -11.31 11.24 2.85
C GLU A 126 -11.47 10.84 1.38
N ARG A 127 -10.58 11.29 0.50
CA ARG A 127 -10.57 10.84 -0.89
C ARG A 127 -10.34 9.34 -1.03
N LEU A 128 -9.39 8.77 -0.25
CA LEU A 128 -9.13 7.32 -0.27
C LEU A 128 -10.33 6.51 0.22
N ILE A 129 -10.99 6.96 1.28
CA ILE A 129 -12.24 6.35 1.76
C ILE A 129 -13.29 6.35 0.65
N ASN A 130 -13.49 7.50 -0.02
CA ASN A 130 -14.43 7.65 -1.13
C ASN A 130 -14.03 6.83 -2.38
N CYS A 131 -12.75 6.51 -2.55
CA CYS A 131 -12.28 5.63 -3.60
C CYS A 131 -12.49 4.14 -3.28
N GLY A 132 -12.75 3.80 -2.01
CA GLY A 132 -12.98 2.41 -1.59
C GLY A 132 -11.71 1.65 -1.18
N PHE A 133 -10.64 2.36 -0.80
CA PHE A 133 -9.48 1.69 -0.19
C PHE A 133 -9.82 1.16 1.19
N SER A 134 -9.32 -0.03 1.51
CA SER A 134 -9.44 -0.64 2.83
C SER A 134 -8.34 -0.22 3.80
N THR A 135 -7.18 0.17 3.27
CA THR A 135 -5.99 0.48 4.07
C THR A 135 -5.20 1.62 3.43
N VAL A 136 -4.58 2.46 4.24
CA VAL A 136 -3.54 3.42 3.81
C VAL A 136 -2.25 3.18 4.59
N LEU A 137 -1.13 3.00 3.87
CA LEU A 137 0.22 2.88 4.44
C LEU A 137 0.85 4.27 4.50
N THR A 138 1.20 4.71 5.71
CA THR A 138 1.72 6.06 5.93
C THR A 138 2.70 6.15 7.10
N SER A 139 3.58 7.13 7.05
CA SER A 139 4.40 7.59 8.18
C SER A 139 3.92 8.93 8.74
N GLY A 140 2.67 9.34 8.47
CA GLY A 140 2.14 10.64 8.88
C GLY A 140 2.74 11.81 8.09
N GLY A 141 3.13 11.57 6.81
CA GLY A 141 3.73 12.59 5.94
C GLY A 141 5.15 12.99 6.32
N LYS A 142 5.82 12.20 7.14
CA LYS A 142 7.20 12.43 7.60
C LYS A 142 8.15 11.37 7.05
N SER A 143 9.45 11.52 7.32
CA SER A 143 10.46 10.55 6.88
C SER A 143 10.25 9.18 7.52
N ASN A 144 9.78 9.15 8.76
CA ASN A 144 9.52 7.94 9.54
C ASN A 144 8.33 8.12 10.51
N VAL A 145 7.86 7.01 11.07
CA VAL A 145 6.69 6.97 11.98
C VAL A 145 6.91 7.72 13.30
N GLU A 146 8.15 7.83 13.80
CA GLU A 146 8.44 8.52 15.05
C GLU A 146 8.21 10.03 14.90
N GLU A 147 8.66 10.60 13.78
CA GLU A 147 8.42 12.01 13.45
C GLU A 147 6.96 12.30 13.10
N GLY A 148 6.24 11.31 12.59
CA GLY A 148 4.85 11.45 12.14
C GLY A 148 3.80 11.03 13.15
N LYS A 149 4.16 10.62 14.36
CA LYS A 149 3.26 9.99 15.33
C LYS A 149 2.00 10.80 15.66
N GLU A 150 2.12 12.12 15.82
CA GLU A 150 0.98 13.00 16.09
C GLU A 150 -0.02 13.02 14.92
N MET A 151 0.50 13.06 13.69
CA MET A 151 -0.35 12.99 12.50
C MET A 151 -0.95 11.59 12.33
N LEU A 152 -0.22 10.52 12.63
CA LEU A 152 -0.76 9.16 12.63
C LEU A 152 -1.95 9.03 13.59
N GLN A 153 -1.82 9.53 14.82
CA GLN A 153 -2.94 9.57 15.78
C GLN A 153 -4.15 10.32 15.21
N LYS A 154 -3.90 11.51 14.66
CA LYS A 154 -4.97 12.31 14.04
C LYS A 154 -5.66 11.59 12.88
N LEU A 155 -4.91 10.90 12.04
CA LEU A 155 -5.46 10.12 10.92
C LEU A 155 -6.32 8.94 11.42
N VAL A 156 -5.89 8.27 12.50
CA VAL A 156 -6.71 7.22 13.14
C VAL A 156 -8.03 7.79 13.65
N GLU A 157 -8.01 8.92 14.37
CA GLU A 157 -9.21 9.59 14.84
C GLU A 157 -10.16 9.98 13.69
N ILE A 158 -9.62 10.60 12.63
CA ILE A 158 -10.41 11.02 11.46
C ILE A 158 -10.95 9.82 10.69
N SER A 159 -10.17 8.74 10.58
CA SER A 159 -10.61 7.53 9.86
C SER A 159 -11.90 6.95 10.45
N ALA A 160 -12.07 7.04 11.75
CA ALA A 160 -13.22 6.52 12.50
C ALA A 160 -13.57 5.07 12.11
N GLY A 161 -12.56 4.25 11.84
CA GLY A 161 -12.70 2.86 11.41
C GLY A 161 -13.20 2.64 9.98
N ARG A 162 -13.30 3.71 9.16
CA ARG A 162 -13.73 3.62 7.74
C ARG A 162 -12.62 3.12 6.82
N ILE A 163 -11.37 3.25 7.23
CA ILE A 163 -10.16 2.80 6.54
C ILE A 163 -9.09 2.50 7.59
N ASP A 164 -8.32 1.44 7.41
CA ASP A 164 -7.22 1.10 8.31
C ASP A 164 -6.00 1.98 8.07
N ILE A 165 -5.44 2.53 9.16
CA ILE A 165 -4.16 3.28 9.11
C ILE A 165 -3.02 2.32 9.41
N LEU A 166 -2.30 1.91 8.37
CA LEU A 166 -1.12 1.05 8.49
C LEU A 166 0.13 1.91 8.67
N CYS A 167 0.70 1.89 9.87
CA CYS A 167 1.92 2.64 10.16
C CYS A 167 3.12 2.00 9.45
N GLY A 168 3.85 2.78 8.66
CA GLY A 168 5.01 2.29 7.93
C GLY A 168 6.04 3.35 7.61
N GLY A 169 7.30 2.91 7.52
CA GLY A 169 8.45 3.79 7.38
C GLY A 169 9.21 3.94 8.70
N GLY A 170 10.20 3.08 8.91
CA GLY A 170 11.04 3.10 10.11
C GLY A 170 10.44 2.43 11.35
N LEU A 171 9.35 1.67 11.21
CA LEU A 171 8.81 0.87 12.31
C LEU A 171 9.77 -0.29 12.62
N ARG A 172 10.07 -0.48 13.91
CA ARG A 172 11.02 -1.49 14.44
C ARG A 172 10.54 -1.99 15.78
N SER A 173 11.04 -3.14 16.22
CA SER A 173 10.76 -3.67 17.56
C SER A 173 11.05 -2.68 18.68
N SER A 174 12.04 -1.80 18.52
CA SER A 174 12.43 -0.79 19.51
C SER A 174 11.43 0.35 19.68
N ASN A 175 10.62 0.69 18.66
CA ASN A 175 9.64 1.79 18.69
C ASN A 175 8.18 1.31 18.55
N LEU A 176 7.96 0.03 18.31
CA LEU A 176 6.62 -0.53 18.06
C LEU A 176 5.62 -0.23 19.19
N VAL A 177 6.05 -0.41 20.44
CA VAL A 177 5.18 -0.20 21.61
C VAL A 177 4.77 1.27 21.73
N GLU A 178 5.72 2.19 21.52
CA GLU A 178 5.43 3.63 21.54
C GLU A 178 4.42 3.99 20.44
N ILE A 179 4.69 3.61 19.20
CA ILE A 179 3.81 3.93 18.07
C ILE A 179 2.42 3.33 18.27
N LYS A 180 2.33 2.09 18.74
CA LYS A 180 1.05 1.45 19.05
C LYS A 180 0.23 2.27 20.06
N ASN A 181 0.84 2.81 21.11
CA ASN A 181 0.16 3.61 22.12
C ASN A 181 -0.37 4.96 21.57
N PHE A 182 0.17 5.46 20.47
CA PHE A 182 -0.32 6.66 19.79
C PHE A 182 -1.44 6.39 18.79
N THR A 183 -1.60 5.15 18.33
CA THR A 183 -2.52 4.80 17.23
C THR A 183 -3.68 3.90 17.67
N HIS A 184 -3.84 3.74 18.98
CA HIS A 184 -4.96 2.98 19.61
C HIS A 184 -5.79 3.84 20.54
#